data_77ba7981dc5a4858cbe56be4ca8f0c36
#
_entry.id   77ba7981dc5a4858cbe56be4ca8f0c36
#
_cell.length_a   1.000
_cell.length_b   1.000
_cell.length_c   1.000
_cell.angle_alpha   90.00
_cell.angle_beta   90.00
_cell.angle_gamma   90.00
#
_symmetry.space_group_name_H-M   'P 1'
#
loop_
_entity.id
_entity.type
_entity.pdbx_description
1 polymer ?
#
loop_
_entity_poly.entity_id
_entity_poly.type
_entity_poly.pdbx_seq_one_letter_code
_entity_poly.pdbx_strand_id
1 'polypeptide(L)'
;MATVSSVRTRKLLDRVLRVDHAKGLAAKYMYKGQLAVLTSKHIRNTIEQNLTRENLSISRFEKLIPLNRARPSLLMPLWKTAGFAFGIATALFGEAAVLTCKSAIEVAIGEHYNHQIRELLADDPVSHAELLEILKEFRDRDLDQHDLLRENVSDLPPFHRQLNQFVKFATLASIKVTERI
;
A
#
# COMPACT_ATOMS: atom_id res chain seq x y z
N MET A 1 2.25 1.54 -36.16
CA MET A 1 2.85 2.02 -34.90
C MET A 1 1.83 2.25 -33.77
N ALA A 2 0.59 2.66 -34.06
CA ALA A 2 -0.45 2.89 -33.02
C ALA A 2 -0.84 1.64 -32.17
N THR A 3 -0.81 0.45 -32.72
CA THR A 3 -1.22 -0.79 -32.03
C THR A 3 -0.25 -1.26 -30.94
N VAL A 4 1.06 -1.07 -31.10
CA VAL A 4 2.07 -1.51 -30.11
C VAL A 4 2.08 -0.56 -28.90
N SER A 5 1.96 0.74 -29.13
CA SER A 5 1.84 1.74 -28.05
C SER A 5 0.62 1.46 -27.18
N SER A 6 -0.55 1.22 -27.75
CA SER A 6 -1.78 0.95 -27.01
C SER A 6 -1.73 -0.34 -26.15
N VAL A 7 -1.03 -1.39 -26.62
CA VAL A 7 -0.85 -2.63 -25.86
C VAL A 7 0.08 -2.42 -24.65
N ARG A 8 1.16 -1.64 -24.82
CA ARG A 8 2.09 -1.31 -23.75
C ARG A 8 1.39 -0.49 -22.65
N THR A 9 0.71 0.56 -23.03
CA THR A 9 -0.08 1.42 -22.14
C THR A 9 -1.11 0.63 -21.35
N ARG A 10 -1.85 -0.25 -22.02
CA ARG A 10 -2.84 -1.10 -21.36
C ARG A 10 -2.21 -2.06 -20.32
N LYS A 11 -1.06 -2.66 -20.62
CA LYS A 11 -0.34 -3.52 -19.67
C LYS A 11 0.17 -2.74 -18.47
N LEU A 12 0.62 -1.50 -18.68
CA LEU A 12 1.07 -0.61 -17.61
C LEU A 12 -0.10 -0.28 -16.66
N LEU A 13 -1.23 0.18 -17.21
CA LEU A 13 -2.42 0.49 -16.42
C LEU A 13 -2.97 -0.74 -15.66
N ASP A 14 -3.05 -1.90 -16.32
CA ASP A 14 -3.47 -3.15 -15.69
C ASP A 14 -2.59 -3.51 -14.50
N ARG A 15 -1.26 -3.39 -14.64
CA ARG A 15 -0.31 -3.65 -13.56
C ARG A 15 -0.46 -2.66 -12.41
N VAL A 16 -0.49 -1.35 -12.70
CA VAL A 16 -0.60 -0.30 -11.68
C VAL A 16 -1.88 -0.49 -10.86
N LEU A 17 -3.03 -0.56 -11.52
CA LEU A 17 -4.32 -0.69 -10.85
C LEU A 17 -4.44 -2.00 -10.04
N ARG A 18 -3.93 -3.11 -10.58
CA ARG A 18 -3.92 -4.40 -9.90
C ARG A 18 -3.11 -4.37 -8.61
N VAL A 19 -1.89 -3.82 -8.66
CA VAL A 19 -0.99 -3.75 -7.51
C VAL A 19 -1.57 -2.85 -6.43
N ASP A 20 -2.03 -1.66 -6.79
CA ASP A 20 -2.51 -0.69 -5.80
C ASP A 20 -3.82 -1.12 -5.15
N HIS A 21 -4.71 -1.77 -5.90
CA HIS A 21 -5.91 -2.37 -5.34
C HIS A 21 -5.58 -3.52 -4.38
N ALA A 22 -4.66 -4.43 -4.76
CA ALA A 22 -4.25 -5.55 -3.91
C ALA A 22 -3.55 -5.08 -2.63
N LYS A 23 -2.68 -4.05 -2.74
CA LYS A 23 -2.02 -3.39 -1.62
C LYS A 23 -3.05 -2.82 -0.63
N GLY A 24 -4.02 -2.08 -1.13
CA GLY A 24 -5.09 -1.52 -0.31
C GLY A 24 -5.86 -2.60 0.45
N LEU A 25 -6.20 -3.70 -0.21
CA LEU A 25 -6.86 -4.82 0.44
C LEU A 25 -5.99 -5.47 1.53
N ALA A 26 -4.70 -5.67 1.29
CA ALA A 26 -3.77 -6.21 2.29
C ALA A 26 -3.69 -5.29 3.51
N ALA A 27 -3.54 -3.97 3.31
CA ALA A 27 -3.51 -2.98 4.38
C ALA A 27 -4.83 -2.93 5.18
N LYS A 28 -5.97 -2.94 4.49
CA LYS A 28 -7.30 -3.01 5.14
C LYS A 28 -7.42 -4.20 6.09
N TYR A 29 -7.00 -5.39 5.65
CA TYR A 29 -7.08 -6.58 6.48
C TYR A 29 -6.02 -6.59 7.58
N MET A 30 -4.84 -6.02 7.36
CA MET A 30 -3.85 -5.78 8.40
C MET A 30 -4.42 -4.91 9.52
N TYR A 31 -5.04 -3.77 9.21
CA TYR A 31 -5.68 -2.93 10.21
C TYR A 31 -6.80 -3.64 10.96
N LYS A 32 -7.61 -4.47 10.28
CA LYS A 32 -8.60 -5.30 10.95
C LYS A 32 -7.98 -6.30 11.92
N GLY A 33 -6.87 -6.95 11.54
CA GLY A 33 -6.12 -7.85 12.42
C GLY A 33 -5.56 -7.13 13.64
N GLN A 34 -5.00 -5.94 13.46
CA GLN A 34 -4.50 -5.10 14.55
C GLN A 34 -5.62 -4.72 15.53
N LEU A 35 -6.77 -4.28 15.02
CA LEU A 35 -7.94 -3.92 15.83
C LEU A 35 -8.54 -5.09 16.62
N ALA A 36 -8.35 -6.32 16.17
CA ALA A 36 -8.82 -7.51 16.88
C ALA A 36 -8.03 -7.79 18.19
N VAL A 37 -6.79 -7.27 18.29
CA VAL A 37 -5.88 -7.54 19.42
C VAL A 37 -5.64 -6.29 20.28
N LEU A 38 -5.48 -5.12 19.65
CA LEU A 38 -5.18 -3.89 20.35
C LEU A 38 -6.30 -3.47 21.31
N THR A 39 -5.91 -3.12 22.53
CA THR A 39 -6.84 -2.67 23.57
C THR A 39 -6.75 -1.18 23.87
N SER A 40 -5.59 -0.57 23.65
CA SER A 40 -5.35 0.86 23.88
C SER A 40 -6.23 1.73 22.99
N LYS A 41 -7.03 2.59 23.59
CA LYS A 41 -7.98 3.46 22.89
C LYS A 41 -7.28 4.42 21.93
N HIS A 42 -6.11 4.93 22.30
CA HIS A 42 -5.36 5.89 21.50
C HIS A 42 -4.93 5.28 20.17
N ILE A 43 -4.21 4.15 20.21
CA ILE A 43 -3.72 3.50 19.00
C ILE A 43 -4.87 2.92 18.16
N ARG A 44 -5.93 2.42 18.80
CA ARG A 44 -7.13 1.95 18.10
C ARG A 44 -7.75 3.04 17.23
N ASN A 45 -7.95 4.24 17.78
CA ASN A 45 -8.48 5.38 17.03
C ASN A 45 -7.63 5.71 15.81
N THR A 46 -6.30 5.69 15.96
CA THR A 46 -5.36 5.89 14.84
C THR A 46 -5.53 4.83 13.75
N ILE A 47 -5.63 3.56 14.14
CA ILE A 47 -5.80 2.45 13.18
C ILE A 47 -7.17 2.50 12.51
N GLU A 48 -8.24 2.87 13.21
CA GLU A 48 -9.59 3.05 12.65
C GLU A 48 -9.63 4.17 11.61
N GLN A 49 -8.94 5.28 11.86
CA GLN A 49 -8.78 6.36 10.88
C GLN A 49 -8.03 5.89 9.63
N ASN A 50 -6.94 5.13 9.81
CA ASN A 50 -6.20 4.57 8.69
C ASN A 50 -7.05 3.57 7.89
N LEU A 51 -7.81 2.72 8.57
CA LEU A 51 -8.75 1.78 7.92
C LEU A 51 -9.81 2.52 7.10
N THR A 52 -10.35 3.61 7.61
CA THR A 52 -11.31 4.45 6.89
C THR A 52 -10.70 5.06 5.63
N ARG A 53 -9.49 5.62 5.75
CA ARG A 53 -8.75 6.18 4.59
C ARG A 53 -8.45 5.12 3.54
N GLU A 54 -8.05 3.91 3.97
CA GLU A 54 -7.76 2.81 3.07
C GLU A 54 -9.01 2.32 2.33
N ASN A 55 -10.17 2.27 2.99
CA ASN A 55 -11.43 1.96 2.33
C ASN A 55 -11.78 2.97 1.22
N LEU A 56 -11.52 4.25 1.44
CA LEU A 56 -11.70 5.29 0.41
C LEU A 56 -10.73 5.07 -0.78
N SER A 57 -9.47 4.77 -0.51
CA SER A 57 -8.47 4.47 -1.54
C SER A 57 -8.87 3.26 -2.39
N ILE A 58 -9.27 2.16 -1.74
CA ILE A 58 -9.75 0.95 -2.43
C ILE A 58 -10.92 1.27 -3.32
N SER A 59 -11.91 2.04 -2.84
CA SER A 59 -13.10 2.38 -3.63
C SER A 59 -12.77 3.20 -4.88
N ARG A 60 -11.72 4.02 -4.86
CA ARG A 60 -11.23 4.73 -6.05
C ARG A 60 -10.64 3.75 -7.08
N PHE A 61 -9.80 2.81 -6.64
CA PHE A 61 -9.24 1.80 -7.53
C PHE A 61 -10.31 0.84 -8.08
N GLU A 62 -11.30 0.45 -7.27
CA GLU A 62 -12.42 -0.38 -7.72
C GLU A 62 -13.24 0.26 -8.85
N LYS A 63 -13.33 1.60 -8.88
CA LYS A 63 -13.95 2.34 -9.99
C LYS A 63 -13.06 2.38 -11.23
N LEU A 64 -11.75 2.56 -11.06
CA LEU A 64 -10.80 2.67 -12.17
C LEU A 64 -10.53 1.33 -12.87
N ILE A 65 -10.58 0.21 -12.16
CA ILE A 65 -10.34 -1.13 -12.72
C ILE A 65 -11.22 -1.42 -13.93
N PRO A 66 -12.57 -1.38 -13.86
CA PRO A 66 -13.42 -1.65 -15.01
C PRO A 66 -13.28 -0.60 -16.12
N LEU A 67 -13.11 0.68 -15.78
CA LEU A 67 -12.92 1.76 -16.76
C LEU A 67 -11.68 1.55 -17.63
N ASN A 68 -10.60 1.04 -17.05
CA ASN A 68 -9.35 0.75 -17.75
C ASN A 68 -9.26 -0.71 -18.24
N ARG A 69 -10.33 -1.50 -18.11
CA ARG A 69 -10.34 -2.94 -18.44
C ARG A 69 -9.20 -3.71 -17.76
N ALA A 70 -8.78 -3.24 -16.58
CA ALA A 70 -7.78 -3.89 -15.75
C ALA A 70 -8.37 -5.10 -15.02
N ARG A 71 -7.49 -5.98 -14.52
CA ARG A 71 -7.91 -7.18 -13.79
C ARG A 71 -7.44 -7.10 -12.35
N PRO A 72 -8.32 -7.37 -11.35
CA PRO A 72 -7.88 -7.54 -9.97
C PRO A 72 -6.88 -8.71 -9.86
N SER A 73 -6.01 -8.65 -8.87
CA SER A 73 -5.06 -9.76 -8.60
C SER A 73 -5.79 -11.04 -8.24
N LEU A 74 -5.37 -12.16 -8.81
CA LEU A 74 -5.87 -13.50 -8.44
C LEU A 74 -5.47 -13.88 -7.00
N LEU A 75 -4.44 -13.24 -6.44
CA LEU A 75 -3.96 -13.47 -5.08
C LEU A 75 -4.72 -12.67 -4.01
N MET A 76 -5.86 -12.05 -4.34
CA MET A 76 -6.65 -11.28 -3.36
C MET A 76 -7.02 -12.08 -2.10
N PRO A 77 -7.45 -13.35 -2.16
CA PRO A 77 -7.72 -14.13 -0.95
C PRO A 77 -6.47 -14.30 -0.07
N LEU A 78 -5.31 -14.54 -0.70
CA LEU A 78 -4.02 -14.65 -0.02
C LEU A 78 -3.65 -13.34 0.67
N TRP A 79 -3.75 -12.21 -0.03
CA TRP A 79 -3.43 -10.90 0.53
C TRP A 79 -4.33 -10.52 1.71
N LYS A 80 -5.61 -10.86 1.65
CA LYS A 80 -6.55 -10.66 2.77
C LYS A 80 -6.15 -11.48 3.99
N THR A 81 -5.87 -12.77 3.81
CA THR A 81 -5.51 -13.68 4.91
C THR A 81 -4.15 -13.32 5.49
N ALA A 82 -3.14 -13.10 4.64
CA ALA A 82 -1.80 -12.71 5.05
C ALA A 82 -1.80 -11.35 5.77
N GLY A 83 -2.52 -10.37 5.23
CA GLY A 83 -2.66 -9.06 5.87
C GLY A 83 -3.28 -9.17 7.26
N PHE A 84 -4.38 -9.92 7.41
CA PHE A 84 -5.03 -10.10 8.70
C PHE A 84 -4.13 -10.79 9.74
N ALA A 85 -3.48 -11.88 9.35
CA ALA A 85 -2.54 -12.60 10.21
C ALA A 85 -1.33 -11.73 10.60
N PHE A 86 -0.78 -10.97 9.66
CA PHE A 86 0.29 -10.03 9.92
C PHE A 86 -0.14 -8.90 10.87
N GLY A 87 -1.37 -8.40 10.72
CA GLY A 87 -1.95 -7.43 11.63
C GLY A 87 -2.05 -7.94 13.07
N ILE A 88 -2.54 -9.17 13.27
CA ILE A 88 -2.57 -9.81 14.59
C ILE A 88 -1.14 -9.93 15.14
N ALA A 89 -0.22 -10.46 14.35
CA ALA A 89 1.16 -10.68 14.80
C ALA A 89 1.81 -9.37 15.25
N THR A 90 1.71 -8.29 14.46
CA THR A 90 2.28 -6.98 14.84
C THR A 90 1.65 -6.42 16.11
N ALA A 91 0.35 -6.57 16.30
CA ALA A 91 -0.36 -6.10 17.48
C ALA A 91 0.02 -6.87 18.76
N LEU A 92 0.32 -8.17 18.66
CA LEU A 92 0.81 -9.00 19.78
C LEU A 92 2.20 -8.56 20.26
N PHE A 93 3.04 -8.00 19.40
CA PHE A 93 4.33 -7.39 19.76
C PHE A 93 4.20 -5.97 20.34
N GLY A 94 2.99 -5.44 20.43
CA GLY A 94 2.69 -4.17 21.05
C GLY A 94 2.64 -2.97 20.09
N GLU A 95 2.27 -1.81 20.64
CA GLU A 95 2.02 -0.58 19.87
C GLU A 95 3.26 -0.11 19.09
N ALA A 96 4.45 -0.20 19.68
CA ALA A 96 5.69 0.19 19.02
C ALA A 96 5.96 -0.66 17.76
N ALA A 97 5.66 -1.95 17.80
CA ALA A 97 5.78 -2.82 16.62
C ALA A 97 4.76 -2.44 15.53
N VAL A 98 3.52 -2.11 15.89
CA VAL A 98 2.49 -1.63 14.96
C VAL A 98 2.95 -0.36 14.25
N LEU A 99 3.46 0.63 14.99
CA LEU A 99 3.97 1.88 14.42
C LEU A 99 5.21 1.68 13.54
N THR A 100 6.13 0.82 13.98
CA THR A 100 7.33 0.46 13.20
C THR A 100 6.95 -0.19 11.88
N CYS A 101 6.04 -1.16 11.88
CA CYS A 101 5.57 -1.83 10.68
C CYS A 101 4.86 -0.85 9.74
N LYS A 102 4.02 0.03 10.28
CA LYS A 102 3.34 1.08 9.51
C LYS A 102 4.34 1.98 8.79
N SER A 103 5.31 2.53 9.51
CA SER A 103 6.38 3.38 8.95
C SER A 103 7.16 2.68 7.84
N ALA A 104 7.54 1.41 8.04
CA ALA A 104 8.25 0.62 7.03
C ALA A 104 7.44 0.41 5.74
N ILE A 105 6.13 0.15 5.88
CA ILE A 105 5.20 -0.03 4.76
C ILE A 105 5.05 1.28 4.00
N GLU A 106 4.87 2.41 4.67
CA GLU A 106 4.69 3.73 4.04
C GLU A 106 5.90 4.14 3.20
N VAL A 107 7.12 3.90 3.71
CA VAL A 107 8.35 4.15 2.93
C VAL A 107 8.39 3.28 1.67
N ALA A 108 8.17 1.97 1.81
CA ALA A 108 8.20 1.05 0.66
C ALA A 108 7.16 1.40 -0.40
N ILE A 109 5.97 1.78 0.03
CA ILE A 109 4.86 2.18 -0.84
C ILE A 109 5.13 3.53 -1.49
N GLY A 110 5.66 4.51 -0.76
CA GLY A 110 6.03 5.81 -1.32
C GLY A 110 7.08 5.68 -2.43
N GLU A 111 8.10 4.84 -2.23
CA GLU A 111 9.08 4.51 -3.26
C GLU A 111 8.42 3.86 -4.50
N HIS A 112 7.47 2.97 -4.28
CA HIS A 112 6.73 2.29 -5.36
C HIS A 112 5.85 3.27 -6.14
N TYR A 113 5.10 4.15 -5.47
CA TYR A 113 4.32 5.20 -6.13
C TYR A 113 5.19 6.13 -6.98
N ASN A 114 6.36 6.53 -6.48
CA ASN A 114 7.30 7.34 -7.27
C ASN A 114 7.76 6.64 -8.55
N HIS A 115 7.92 5.31 -8.50
CA HIS A 115 8.25 4.52 -9.68
C HIS A 115 7.09 4.49 -10.68
N GLN A 116 5.86 4.20 -10.22
CA GLN A 116 4.66 4.17 -11.06
C GLN A 116 4.38 5.53 -11.71
N ILE A 117 4.50 6.62 -10.95
CA ILE A 117 4.31 7.99 -11.47
C ILE A 117 5.30 8.26 -12.59
N ARG A 118 6.58 7.89 -12.44
CA ARG A 118 7.58 8.06 -13.50
C ARG A 118 7.26 7.26 -14.75
N GLU A 119 6.79 6.03 -14.60
CA GLU A 119 6.40 5.19 -15.74
C GLU A 119 5.20 5.77 -16.50
N LEU A 120 4.17 6.24 -15.78
CA LEU A 120 2.98 6.85 -16.39
C LEU A 120 3.31 8.18 -17.08
N LEU A 121 4.19 9.01 -16.49
CA LEU A 121 4.66 10.26 -17.12
C LEU A 121 5.47 9.98 -18.39
N ALA A 122 6.23 8.89 -18.43
CA ALA A 122 7.03 8.51 -19.60
C ALA A 122 6.20 7.84 -20.70
N ASP A 123 5.00 7.33 -20.41
CA ASP A 123 4.11 6.72 -21.39
C ASP A 123 3.21 7.79 -22.06
N ASP A 124 2.23 8.32 -21.35
CA ASP A 124 1.34 9.40 -21.83
C ASP A 124 0.74 10.17 -20.64
N PRO A 125 1.34 11.32 -20.26
CA PRO A 125 0.89 12.07 -19.09
C PRO A 125 -0.53 12.66 -19.24
N VAL A 126 -0.98 12.90 -20.46
CA VAL A 126 -2.30 13.48 -20.71
C VAL A 126 -3.39 12.42 -20.54
N SER A 127 -3.19 11.26 -21.14
CA SER A 127 -4.14 10.14 -21.00
C SER A 127 -4.20 9.56 -19.59
N HIS A 128 -3.16 9.74 -18.79
CA HIS A 128 -3.06 9.22 -17.42
C HIS A 128 -3.29 10.28 -16.34
N ALA A 129 -3.75 11.49 -16.69
CA ALA A 129 -3.83 12.63 -15.77
C ALA A 129 -4.59 12.31 -14.47
N GLU A 130 -5.76 11.68 -14.56
CA GLU A 130 -6.57 11.30 -13.39
C GLU A 130 -5.83 10.31 -12.46
N LEU A 131 -5.23 9.27 -13.04
CA LEU A 131 -4.48 8.27 -12.26
C LEU A 131 -3.23 8.87 -11.64
N LEU A 132 -2.51 9.74 -12.36
CA LEU A 132 -1.36 10.45 -11.85
C LEU A 132 -1.70 11.34 -10.65
N GLU A 133 -2.84 12.02 -10.69
CA GLU A 133 -3.32 12.86 -9.59
C GLU A 133 -3.61 12.02 -8.34
N ILE A 134 -4.31 10.90 -8.52
CA ILE A 134 -4.62 9.95 -7.44
C ILE A 134 -3.33 9.36 -6.82
N LEU A 135 -2.37 8.93 -7.63
CA LEU A 135 -1.13 8.35 -7.13
C LEU A 135 -0.26 9.39 -6.40
N LYS A 136 -0.23 10.65 -6.87
CA LYS A 136 0.46 11.74 -6.18
C LYS A 136 -0.18 12.04 -4.83
N GLU A 137 -1.52 12.15 -4.78
CA GLU A 137 -2.27 12.35 -3.53
C GLU A 137 -1.96 11.25 -2.50
N PHE A 138 -1.95 9.98 -2.95
CA PHE A 138 -1.69 8.85 -2.04
C PHE A 138 -0.23 8.81 -1.58
N ARG A 139 0.71 9.04 -2.49
CA ARG A 139 2.14 9.15 -2.14
C ARG A 139 2.40 10.23 -1.11
N ASP A 140 1.89 11.44 -1.34
CA ASP A 140 2.13 12.59 -0.48
C ASP A 140 1.54 12.34 0.90
N ARG A 141 0.33 11.80 0.97
CA ARG A 141 -0.31 11.38 2.23
C ARG A 141 0.53 10.35 2.99
N ASP A 142 1.06 9.32 2.31
CA ASP A 142 1.83 8.25 2.94
C ASP A 142 3.19 8.79 3.43
N LEU A 143 3.81 9.73 2.71
CA LEU A 143 5.05 10.40 3.13
C LEU A 143 4.82 11.31 4.35
N ASP A 144 3.76 12.11 4.36
CA ASP A 144 3.42 12.96 5.51
C ASP A 144 3.20 12.14 6.77
N GLN A 145 2.53 10.99 6.65
CA GLN A 145 2.34 10.07 7.78
C GLN A 145 3.65 9.43 8.26
N HIS A 146 4.54 9.08 7.32
CA HIS A 146 5.86 8.56 7.66
C HIS A 146 6.66 9.56 8.48
N ASP A 147 6.70 10.83 8.07
CA ASP A 147 7.48 11.87 8.76
C ASP A 147 6.99 12.08 10.20
N LEU A 148 5.67 12.07 10.42
CA LEU A 148 5.07 12.12 11.75
C LEU A 148 5.42 10.90 12.63
N LEU A 149 5.60 9.71 12.02
CA LEU A 149 5.97 8.49 12.74
C LEU A 149 7.48 8.39 12.99
N ARG A 150 8.31 9.00 12.16
CA ARG A 150 9.77 8.93 12.24
C ARG A 150 10.32 9.45 13.57
N GLU A 151 9.74 10.52 14.10
CA GLU A 151 10.11 11.07 15.41
C GLU A 151 9.90 10.05 16.54
N ASN A 152 8.89 9.19 16.42
CA ASN A 152 8.57 8.15 17.41
C ASN A 152 9.36 6.84 17.22
N VAL A 153 10.03 6.65 16.08
CA VAL A 153 10.70 5.39 15.72
C VAL A 153 12.23 5.50 15.83
N SER A 154 12.79 6.71 15.86
CA SER A 154 14.26 6.94 15.86
C SER A 154 14.99 6.31 17.05
N ASP A 155 14.36 6.24 18.21
CA ASP A 155 14.96 5.78 19.47
C ASP A 155 14.60 4.34 19.87
N LEU A 156 14.02 3.56 18.92
CA LEU A 156 13.56 2.21 19.20
C LEU A 156 14.71 1.19 19.30
N PRO A 157 14.54 0.14 20.16
CA PRO A 157 15.51 -0.94 20.32
C PRO A 157 15.92 -1.63 19.00
N PRO A 158 17.08 -2.32 18.97
CA PRO A 158 17.57 -3.00 17.76
C PRO A 158 16.60 -3.94 17.09
N PHE A 159 15.72 -4.59 17.83
CA PHE A 159 14.63 -5.44 17.31
C PHE A 159 13.72 -4.69 16.33
N HIS A 160 13.31 -3.46 16.65
CA HIS A 160 12.44 -2.67 15.79
C HIS A 160 13.12 -2.25 14.48
N ARG A 161 14.44 -2.06 14.50
CA ARG A 161 15.22 -1.79 13.29
C ARG A 161 15.21 -3.00 12.34
N GLN A 162 15.41 -4.20 12.89
CA GLN A 162 15.36 -5.44 12.10
C GLN A 162 13.93 -5.69 11.56
N LEU A 163 12.93 -5.47 12.40
CA LEU A 163 11.51 -5.57 12.01
C LEU A 163 11.17 -4.61 10.87
N ASN A 164 11.63 -3.35 10.96
CA ASN A 164 11.44 -2.35 9.89
C ASN A 164 12.03 -2.83 8.55
N GLN A 165 13.28 -3.29 8.55
CA GLN A 165 13.95 -3.80 7.34
C GLN A 165 13.23 -5.03 6.75
N PHE A 166 12.81 -5.96 7.61
CA PHE A 166 12.07 -7.14 7.18
C PHE A 166 10.73 -6.77 6.55
N VAL A 167 9.98 -5.88 7.20
CA VAL A 167 8.67 -5.43 6.69
C VAL A 167 8.81 -4.68 5.37
N LYS A 168 9.81 -3.79 5.25
CA LYS A 168 10.10 -3.11 3.98
C LYS A 168 10.40 -4.11 2.86
N PHE A 169 11.27 -5.09 3.12
CA PHE A 169 11.60 -6.14 2.15
C PHE A 169 10.37 -6.97 1.77
N ALA A 170 9.59 -7.43 2.75
CA ALA A 170 8.37 -8.22 2.52
C ALA A 170 7.33 -7.44 1.70
N THR A 171 7.17 -6.15 1.97
CA THR A 171 6.27 -5.26 1.21
C THR A 171 6.72 -5.18 -0.25
N LEU A 172 7.99 -4.90 -0.51
CA LEU A 172 8.51 -4.81 -1.88
C LEU A 172 8.44 -6.16 -2.63
N ALA A 173 8.67 -7.27 -1.93
CA ALA A 173 8.53 -8.61 -2.50
C ALA A 173 7.07 -8.91 -2.87
N SER A 174 6.10 -8.57 -2.02
CA SER A 174 4.67 -8.75 -2.28
C SER A 174 4.19 -7.93 -3.49
N ILE A 175 4.68 -6.71 -3.64
CA ILE A 175 4.45 -5.85 -4.80
C ILE A 175 4.91 -6.55 -6.07
N LYS A 176 6.18 -7.02 -6.11
CA LYS A 176 6.74 -7.72 -7.29
C LYS A 176 5.98 -8.99 -7.67
N VAL A 177 5.49 -9.74 -6.70
CA VAL A 177 4.64 -10.91 -6.95
C VAL A 177 3.32 -10.48 -7.58
N THR A 178 2.67 -9.45 -7.02
CA THR A 178 1.38 -8.92 -7.52
C THR A 178 1.49 -8.31 -8.91
N GLU A 179 2.64 -7.73 -9.26
CA GLU A 179 2.89 -7.21 -10.63
C GLU A 179 2.81 -8.29 -11.71
N ARG A 180 3.05 -9.55 -11.34
CA ARG A 180 3.11 -10.68 -12.30
C ARG A 180 1.80 -11.47 -12.38
N ILE A 181 1.00 -11.45 -11.32
CA ILE A 181 -0.21 -12.27 -11.14
C ILE A 181 -1.42 -11.39 -10.86
#